data_7be62c8cf6b78e4e4374b0fd2f3f380e
#
_entry.id   7be62c8cf6b78e4e4374b0fd2f3f380e
#
_cell.length_a   1.000
_cell.length_b   1.000
_cell.length_c   1.000
_cell.angle_alpha   90.00
_cell.angle_beta   90.00
_cell.angle_gamma   90.00
#
_symmetry.space_group_name_H-M   'P 1'
#
loop_
_entity.id
_entity.type
_entity.pdbx_description
1 polymer ?
#
loop_
_entity_poly.entity_id
_entity_poly.type
_entity_poly.pdbx_seq_one_letter_code
_entity_poly.pdbx_strand_id
1 'polypeptide(L)'
;MDGDLLSELLAPLRLRGVFHSRWLARAPWGVEGERESCALVHYVSEGRCVIELPGAAPVWLEAGELAVFPHGAAHRVADAPGRPVVPLDGLLPGREPGSARTVSIGGSGEPVAILCGGLHYDPAGAAPLYRALPQVLVLDRAAVAGEPLLGDLLQRLAGGAATTAPKGPGAPKGPGAAEGPGAAEGRGAGESGMEIVAVRAFELAFVLALRAALANLADGEPVLRALRHPAIGAALLAVQTRYAEPWTVERLAAEAGMSRSAFAATFRRLVGDSPMRHLTARRMQEAARLLSETGLAHHSVARRVGYHSTVGFHLAFKQWHGLTPGEYRRVREV
;
A
#
# COMPACT_ATOMS: atom_id res chain seq x y z
N MET A 1 -14.38 -21.12 -14.36
CA MET A 1 -14.17 -20.64 -12.99
C MET A 1 -13.44 -19.32 -13.13
N ASP A 2 -14.21 -18.24 -13.09
CA ASP A 2 -13.65 -16.88 -13.14
C ASP A 2 -13.13 -16.54 -11.73
N GLY A 3 -11.90 -16.99 -11.44
CA GLY A 3 -11.19 -16.53 -10.26
C GLY A 3 -10.86 -15.06 -10.45
N ASP A 4 -11.29 -14.20 -9.52
CA ASP A 4 -10.90 -12.80 -9.50
C ASP A 4 -9.39 -12.70 -9.21
N LEU A 5 -8.61 -12.68 -10.30
CA LEU A 5 -7.15 -12.64 -10.24
C LEU A 5 -6.63 -11.43 -9.44
N LEU A 6 -7.39 -10.33 -9.41
CA LEU A 6 -7.04 -9.15 -8.62
C LEU A 6 -7.19 -9.43 -7.12
N SER A 7 -8.29 -10.06 -6.70
CA SER A 7 -8.45 -10.49 -5.31
C SER A 7 -7.35 -11.45 -4.88
N GLU A 8 -6.99 -12.41 -5.72
CA GLU A 8 -5.88 -13.33 -5.47
C GLU A 8 -4.51 -12.65 -5.42
N LEU A 9 -4.33 -11.55 -6.14
CA LEU A 9 -3.12 -10.74 -6.13
C LEU A 9 -2.99 -9.90 -4.86
N LEU A 10 -4.12 -9.39 -4.36
CA LEU A 10 -4.17 -8.52 -3.19
C LEU A 10 -4.33 -9.32 -1.87
N ALA A 11 -4.93 -10.51 -1.90
CA ALA A 11 -5.14 -11.33 -0.71
C ALA A 11 -3.86 -11.63 0.11
N PRO A 12 -2.67 -11.83 -0.50
CA PRO A 12 -1.43 -11.98 0.25
C PRO A 12 -0.88 -10.68 0.84
N LEU A 13 -1.37 -9.52 0.39
CA LEU A 13 -0.98 -8.22 0.92
C LEU A 13 -1.55 -8.07 2.32
N ARG A 14 -0.74 -8.36 3.32
CA ARG A 14 -1.11 -8.14 4.71
C ARG A 14 -0.71 -6.74 5.12
N LEU A 15 -1.70 -5.91 5.25
CA LEU A 15 -1.55 -4.59 5.81
C LEU A 15 -1.32 -4.73 7.32
N ARG A 16 -0.22 -4.20 7.84
CA ARG A 16 0.21 -4.37 9.23
C ARG A 16 -0.03 -3.16 10.10
N GLY A 17 -0.41 -2.07 9.48
CA GLY A 17 -0.69 -0.83 10.19
C GLY A 17 -0.79 0.33 9.22
N VAL A 18 -1.49 1.34 9.64
CA VAL A 18 -1.74 2.55 8.89
C VAL A 18 -1.38 3.73 9.76
N PHE A 19 -0.68 4.69 9.21
CA PHE A 19 -0.65 6.05 9.72
C PHE A 19 -1.31 6.97 8.70
N HIS A 20 -1.95 8.03 9.13
CA HIS A 20 -2.49 9.01 8.22
C HIS A 20 -2.30 10.43 8.75
N SER A 21 -2.26 11.39 7.84
CA SER A 21 -2.15 12.80 8.16
C SER A 21 -2.98 13.63 7.20
N ARG A 22 -3.53 14.72 7.71
CA ARG A 22 -4.17 15.75 6.92
C ARG A 22 -3.23 16.95 6.83
N TRP A 23 -2.86 17.31 5.61
CA TRP A 23 -2.04 18.49 5.35
C TRP A 23 -2.94 19.64 4.94
N LEU A 24 -2.84 20.73 5.69
CA LEU A 24 -3.47 21.99 5.37
C LEU A 24 -2.35 22.94 4.93
N ALA A 25 -2.16 23.04 3.62
CA ALA A 25 -1.05 23.78 3.05
C ALA A 25 -1.53 25.10 2.42
N ARG A 26 -0.67 26.11 2.44
CA ARG A 26 -0.87 27.37 1.73
C ARG A 26 0.39 27.76 0.96
N ALA A 27 0.24 28.16 -0.29
CA ALA A 27 1.37 28.58 -1.13
C ALA A 27 2.17 29.74 -0.50
N PRO A 28 3.50 29.78 -0.64
CA PRO A 28 4.36 28.75 -1.22
C PRO A 28 4.67 27.63 -0.23
N TRP A 29 4.71 26.39 -0.68
CA TRP A 29 5.08 25.24 0.14
C TRP A 29 5.65 24.08 -0.70
N GLY A 30 6.42 23.23 -0.05
CA GLY A 30 6.92 21.99 -0.61
C GLY A 30 7.40 21.05 0.50
N VAL A 31 7.16 19.77 0.34
CA VAL A 31 7.54 18.68 1.28
C VAL A 31 8.23 17.59 0.49
N GLU A 32 9.34 17.08 1.01
CA GLU A 32 10.07 15.95 0.44
C GLU A 32 9.96 14.74 1.37
N GLY A 33 9.46 13.63 0.83
CA GLY A 33 9.47 12.33 1.47
C GLY A 33 10.57 11.43 0.91
N GLU A 34 11.34 10.82 1.79
CA GLU A 34 12.28 9.77 1.40
C GLU A 34 11.52 8.48 1.03
N ARG A 35 12.28 7.49 0.51
CA ARG A 35 11.70 6.17 0.21
C ARG A 35 11.26 5.47 1.50
N GLU A 36 10.01 5.07 1.54
CA GLU A 36 9.40 4.35 2.65
C GLU A 36 9.26 2.86 2.36
N SER A 37 9.26 2.04 3.41
CA SER A 37 8.99 0.59 3.32
C SER A 37 7.49 0.26 3.40
N CYS A 38 6.63 1.21 3.04
CA CYS A 38 5.18 1.08 3.05
C CYS A 38 4.60 1.59 1.73
N ALA A 39 3.34 1.30 1.45
CA ALA A 39 2.61 1.97 0.39
C ALA A 39 2.16 3.36 0.87
N LEU A 40 2.20 4.36 -0.01
CA LEU A 40 1.76 5.72 0.33
C LEU A 40 0.58 6.13 -0.54
N VAL A 41 -0.27 7.00 0.01
CA VAL A 41 -1.47 7.53 -0.65
C VAL A 41 -1.55 9.03 -0.41
N HIS A 42 -1.83 9.79 -1.46
CA HIS A 42 -2.11 11.22 -1.39
C HIS A 42 -3.42 11.52 -2.13
N TYR A 43 -4.43 11.96 -1.40
CA TYR A 43 -5.72 12.37 -1.95
C TYR A 43 -5.90 13.88 -1.74
N VAL A 44 -6.08 14.62 -2.83
CA VAL A 44 -6.35 16.06 -2.77
C VAL A 44 -7.84 16.28 -2.53
N SER A 45 -8.19 16.79 -1.36
CA SER A 45 -9.60 17.10 -1.03
C SER A 45 -9.98 18.54 -1.39
N GLU A 46 -9.01 19.47 -1.48
CA GLU A 46 -9.22 20.87 -1.83
C GLU A 46 -7.97 21.43 -2.52
N GLY A 47 -8.16 22.27 -3.55
CA GLY A 47 -7.08 22.90 -4.29
C GLY A 47 -6.37 21.94 -5.25
N ARG A 48 -5.06 22.16 -5.46
CA ARG A 48 -4.21 21.32 -6.30
C ARG A 48 -2.77 21.30 -5.79
N CYS A 49 -2.06 20.23 -6.12
CA CYS A 49 -0.63 20.12 -5.86
C CYS A 49 0.09 19.42 -7.01
N VAL A 50 1.40 19.50 -7.03
CA VAL A 50 2.25 18.76 -7.96
C VAL A 50 3.07 17.73 -7.21
N ILE A 51 3.20 16.54 -7.80
CA ILE A 51 4.08 15.46 -7.36
C ILE A 51 5.27 15.38 -8.30
N GLU A 52 6.46 15.39 -7.75
CA GLU A 52 7.72 15.25 -8.50
C GLU A 52 8.45 13.98 -8.04
N LEU A 53 8.69 13.07 -8.99
CA LEU A 53 9.52 11.89 -8.78
C LEU A 53 10.86 12.06 -9.48
N PRO A 54 11.96 11.53 -8.93
CA PRO A 54 13.25 11.55 -9.59
C PRO A 54 13.20 10.93 -10.99
N GLY A 55 13.60 11.70 -12.00
CA GLY A 55 13.66 11.22 -13.39
C GLY A 55 12.33 11.08 -14.13
N ALA A 56 11.22 11.53 -13.54
CA ALA A 56 9.90 11.53 -14.17
C ALA A 56 9.37 12.96 -14.40
N ALA A 57 8.40 13.10 -15.30
CA ALA A 57 7.70 14.36 -15.46
C ALA A 57 6.82 14.65 -14.22
N PRO A 58 6.69 15.94 -13.83
CA PRO A 58 5.81 16.33 -12.75
C PRO A 58 4.36 15.92 -13.02
N VAL A 59 3.68 15.41 -11.99
CA VAL A 59 2.28 14.98 -12.05
C VAL A 59 1.43 15.92 -11.22
N TRP A 60 0.47 16.61 -11.84
CA TRP A 60 -0.49 17.44 -11.14
C TRP A 60 -1.63 16.60 -10.59
N LEU A 61 -2.04 16.92 -9.38
CA LEU A 61 -3.25 16.40 -8.75
C LEU A 61 -4.18 17.57 -8.41
N GLU A 62 -5.42 17.44 -8.80
CA GLU A 62 -6.50 18.37 -8.47
C GLU A 62 -7.43 17.79 -7.40
N ALA A 63 -8.33 18.63 -6.86
CA ALA A 63 -9.32 18.18 -5.89
C ALA A 63 -10.16 17.02 -6.44
N GLY A 64 -10.25 15.94 -5.67
CA GLY A 64 -10.91 14.68 -6.05
C GLY A 64 -9.98 13.66 -6.69
N GLU A 65 -8.71 13.97 -6.89
CA GLU A 65 -7.72 13.07 -7.47
C GLU A 65 -6.82 12.42 -6.42
N LEU A 66 -6.30 11.26 -6.76
CA LEU A 66 -5.56 10.38 -5.85
C LEU A 66 -4.28 9.87 -6.52
N ALA A 67 -3.17 9.96 -5.81
CA ALA A 67 -1.94 9.23 -6.14
C ALA A 67 -1.68 8.12 -5.14
N VAL A 68 -1.31 6.95 -5.65
CA VAL A 68 -0.89 5.79 -4.89
C VAL A 68 0.54 5.43 -5.25
N PHE A 69 1.38 5.26 -4.25
CA PHE A 69 2.77 4.82 -4.39
C PHE A 69 2.89 3.41 -3.80
N PRO A 70 2.71 2.36 -4.60
CA PRO A 70 2.68 0.99 -4.08
C PRO A 70 3.94 0.59 -3.31
N HIS A 71 5.08 1.17 -3.66
CA HIS A 71 6.39 0.82 -3.13
C HIS A 71 7.03 1.93 -2.31
N GLY A 72 6.26 2.94 -1.88
CA GLY A 72 6.75 4.05 -1.09
C GLY A 72 7.90 4.82 -1.76
N ALA A 73 7.80 5.06 -3.07
CA ALA A 73 8.85 5.78 -3.81
C ALA A 73 9.10 7.17 -3.22
N ALA A 74 10.37 7.57 -3.13
CA ALA A 74 10.75 8.92 -2.75
C ALA A 74 10.15 9.94 -3.74
N HIS A 75 9.53 11.00 -3.22
CA HIS A 75 8.89 12.02 -4.05
C HIS A 75 8.73 13.33 -3.28
N ARG A 76 8.45 14.38 -4.03
CA ARG A 76 8.12 15.71 -3.51
C ARG A 76 6.67 16.02 -3.79
N VAL A 77 6.02 16.73 -2.87
CA VAL A 77 4.67 17.27 -3.04
C VAL A 77 4.73 18.77 -2.78
N ALA A 78 4.26 19.60 -3.71
CA ALA A 78 4.41 21.05 -3.62
C ALA A 78 3.24 21.80 -4.30
N ASP A 79 3.18 23.12 -4.09
CA ASP A 79 2.23 24.01 -4.80
C ASP A 79 2.65 24.29 -6.25
N ALA A 80 3.93 24.17 -6.56
CA ALA A 80 4.48 24.33 -7.90
C ALA A 80 5.78 23.53 -8.08
N PRO A 81 6.14 23.15 -9.33
CA PRO A 81 7.39 22.44 -9.60
C PRO A 81 8.62 23.24 -9.16
N GLY A 82 9.64 22.51 -8.67
CA GLY A 82 10.92 23.10 -8.27
C GLY A 82 10.87 23.97 -7.01
N ARG A 83 9.83 23.88 -6.20
CA ARG A 83 9.75 24.59 -4.92
C ARG A 83 10.83 24.14 -3.94
N PRO A 84 11.35 25.03 -3.11
CA PRO A 84 12.08 24.63 -1.91
C PRO A 84 11.22 23.69 -1.05
N VAL A 85 11.83 22.62 -0.56
CA VAL A 85 11.13 21.60 0.21
C VAL A 85 11.63 21.54 1.65
N VAL A 86 10.75 21.14 2.56
CA VAL A 86 11.11 20.73 3.92
C VAL A 86 11.01 19.21 4.02
N PRO A 87 11.93 18.54 4.74
CA PRO A 87 11.83 17.10 4.97
C PRO A 87 10.56 16.74 5.72
N LEU A 88 9.88 15.68 5.27
CA LEU A 88 8.65 15.19 5.89
C LEU A 88 8.86 14.80 7.37
N ASP A 89 10.01 14.25 7.72
CA ASP A 89 10.33 13.84 9.10
C ASP A 89 10.39 15.04 10.07
N GLY A 90 10.71 16.22 9.58
CA GLY A 90 10.64 17.46 10.36
C GLY A 90 9.21 17.91 10.64
N LEU A 91 8.26 17.58 9.77
CA LEU A 91 6.84 17.92 9.93
C LEU A 91 6.06 16.84 10.69
N LEU A 92 6.40 15.60 10.47
CA LEU A 92 5.73 14.42 11.01
C LEU A 92 6.74 13.45 11.63
N PRO A 93 7.39 13.79 12.74
CA PRO A 93 8.27 12.87 13.43
C PRO A 93 7.47 11.70 14.02
N GLY A 94 8.02 10.48 13.95
CA GLY A 94 7.44 9.29 14.57
C GLY A 94 6.09 8.89 13.98
N ARG A 95 6.05 8.56 12.69
CA ARG A 95 4.87 8.03 12.00
C ARG A 95 4.65 6.57 12.36
N GLU A 96 4.14 6.35 13.56
CA GLU A 96 3.82 5.01 14.05
C GLU A 96 2.46 4.54 13.51
N PRO A 97 2.26 3.22 13.35
CA PRO A 97 0.95 2.67 13.04
C PRO A 97 -0.10 3.13 14.05
N GLY A 98 -1.27 3.55 13.55
CA GLY A 98 -2.35 4.11 14.36
C GLY A 98 -2.27 5.62 14.55
N SER A 99 -1.19 6.30 14.14
CA SER A 99 -1.10 7.76 14.31
C SER A 99 -1.96 8.51 13.29
N ALA A 100 -2.70 9.49 13.78
CA ALA A 100 -3.48 10.44 13.00
C ALA A 100 -3.07 11.87 13.36
N ARG A 101 -2.67 12.68 12.37
CA ARG A 101 -2.19 14.05 12.64
C ARG A 101 -2.71 15.05 11.60
N THR A 102 -2.92 16.29 12.04
CA THR A 102 -3.14 17.42 11.13
C THR A 102 -1.89 18.30 11.15
N VAL A 103 -1.40 18.66 9.98
CA VAL A 103 -0.19 19.48 9.80
C VAL A 103 -0.55 20.71 8.98
N SER A 104 -0.12 21.88 9.46
CA SER A 104 -0.23 23.15 8.72
C SER A 104 1.13 23.47 8.07
N ILE A 105 1.13 23.75 6.75
CA ILE A 105 2.36 23.91 5.96
C ILE A 105 2.27 25.21 5.15
N GLY A 106 3.37 25.95 5.10
CA GLY A 106 3.56 27.01 4.12
C GLY A 106 3.09 28.38 4.54
N GLY A 107 2.73 29.19 3.55
CA GLY A 107 2.52 30.64 3.65
C GLY A 107 1.05 31.08 3.79
N SER A 108 0.69 32.16 3.04
CA SER A 108 -0.64 32.79 3.10
C SER A 108 -1.40 32.76 1.76
N GLY A 109 -0.86 32.05 0.76
CA GLY A 109 -1.45 31.96 -0.57
C GLY A 109 -2.64 30.98 -0.65
N GLU A 110 -2.88 30.46 -1.84
CA GLU A 110 -3.99 29.53 -2.11
C GLU A 110 -3.96 28.30 -1.21
N PRO A 111 -5.10 27.92 -0.64
CA PRO A 111 -5.18 26.76 0.24
C PRO A 111 -5.19 25.44 -0.55
N VAL A 112 -4.60 24.43 0.02
CA VAL A 112 -4.64 23.04 -0.45
C VAL A 112 -4.84 22.14 0.75
N ALA A 113 -5.77 21.20 0.65
CA ALA A 113 -5.95 20.16 1.65
C ALA A 113 -5.70 18.78 1.06
N ILE A 114 -4.79 18.02 1.68
CA ILE A 114 -4.36 16.70 1.23
C ILE A 114 -4.52 15.71 2.37
N LEU A 115 -5.19 14.59 2.12
CA LEU A 115 -5.16 13.42 2.98
C LEU A 115 -3.98 12.54 2.54
N CYS A 116 -3.01 12.38 3.41
CA CYS A 116 -1.86 11.52 3.20
C CYS A 116 -1.94 10.31 4.13
N GLY A 117 -1.48 9.16 3.67
CA GLY A 117 -1.40 7.97 4.49
C GLY A 117 -0.35 6.99 4.02
N GLY A 118 0.16 6.21 4.98
CA GLY A 118 1.08 5.11 4.73
C GLY A 118 0.52 3.80 5.28
N LEU A 119 0.61 2.77 4.46
CA LEU A 119 0.14 1.44 4.80
C LEU A 119 1.33 0.49 4.84
N HIS A 120 1.70 0.08 6.05
CA HIS A 120 2.73 -0.93 6.22
C HIS A 120 2.22 -2.29 5.78
N TYR A 121 2.94 -2.92 4.89
CA TYR A 121 2.66 -4.28 4.43
C TYR A 121 3.91 -5.13 4.56
N ASP A 122 3.73 -6.47 4.58
CA ASP A 122 4.87 -7.39 4.56
C ASP A 122 5.41 -7.52 3.12
N PRO A 123 6.60 -6.99 2.80
CA PRO A 123 7.17 -7.11 1.45
C PRO A 123 7.41 -8.57 1.04
N ALA A 124 7.61 -9.45 2.02
CA ALA A 124 7.73 -10.88 1.76
C ALA A 124 6.38 -11.50 1.35
N GLY A 125 5.27 -10.95 1.82
CA GLY A 125 3.91 -11.33 1.44
C GLY A 125 3.42 -10.73 0.13
N ALA A 126 4.10 -9.71 -0.41
CA ALA A 126 3.66 -9.07 -1.66
C ALA A 126 3.81 -10.00 -2.85
N ALA A 127 2.70 -10.26 -3.56
CA ALA A 127 2.72 -11.08 -4.77
C ALA A 127 3.74 -10.53 -5.78
N PRO A 128 4.42 -11.38 -6.57
CA PRO A 128 5.38 -10.92 -7.58
C PRO A 128 4.82 -9.86 -8.53
N LEU A 129 3.54 -9.97 -8.89
CA LEU A 129 2.85 -8.98 -9.73
C LEU A 129 2.67 -7.62 -9.03
N TYR A 130 2.49 -7.61 -7.71
CA TYR A 130 2.45 -6.35 -6.97
C TYR A 130 3.76 -5.56 -7.12
N ARG A 131 4.91 -6.28 -7.16
CA ARG A 131 6.23 -5.66 -7.37
C ARG A 131 6.42 -5.08 -8.77
N ALA A 132 5.61 -5.50 -9.74
CA ALA A 132 5.63 -4.98 -11.10
C ALA A 132 4.75 -3.73 -11.28
N LEU A 133 4.05 -3.27 -10.23
CA LEU A 133 3.29 -2.03 -10.29
C LEU A 133 4.22 -0.82 -10.53
N PRO A 134 3.74 0.22 -11.22
CA PRO A 134 4.49 1.46 -11.39
C PRO A 134 4.87 2.12 -10.06
N GLN A 135 5.84 3.02 -10.09
CA GLN A 135 6.24 3.78 -8.88
C GLN A 135 5.11 4.64 -8.33
N VAL A 136 4.27 5.16 -9.22
CA VAL A 136 3.07 5.92 -8.86
C VAL A 136 1.91 5.51 -9.77
N LEU A 137 0.73 5.38 -9.20
CA LEU A 137 -0.54 5.20 -9.87
C LEU A 137 -1.38 6.44 -9.60
N VAL A 138 -1.88 7.07 -10.64
CA VAL A 138 -2.72 8.26 -10.53
C VAL A 138 -4.14 7.90 -10.95
N LEU A 139 -5.09 8.26 -10.11
CA LEU A 139 -6.51 8.17 -10.39
C LEU A 139 -7.04 9.60 -10.53
N ASP A 140 -7.52 9.93 -11.70
CA ASP A 140 -8.26 11.16 -11.93
C ASP A 140 -9.61 11.14 -11.20
N ARG A 141 -10.29 12.27 -11.20
CA ARG A 141 -11.60 12.41 -10.55
C ARG A 141 -12.63 11.43 -11.09
N ALA A 142 -12.58 11.11 -12.37
CA ALA A 142 -13.51 10.17 -13.00
C ALA A 142 -13.26 8.74 -12.52
N ALA A 143 -12.01 8.33 -12.41
CA ALA A 143 -11.62 7.02 -11.88
C ALA A 143 -11.99 6.86 -10.39
N VAL A 144 -11.79 7.90 -9.57
CA VAL A 144 -12.21 7.89 -8.15
C VAL A 144 -13.74 7.84 -8.04
N ALA A 145 -14.47 8.62 -8.84
CA ALA A 145 -15.93 8.63 -8.84
C ALA A 145 -16.53 7.33 -9.39
N GLY A 146 -15.85 6.67 -10.32
CA GLY A 146 -16.22 5.36 -10.87
C GLY A 146 -16.19 4.23 -9.85
N GLU A 147 -15.57 4.46 -8.68
CA GLU A 147 -15.56 3.58 -7.52
C GLU A 147 -16.25 4.30 -6.34
N PRO A 148 -17.60 4.27 -6.25
CA PRO A 148 -18.35 5.12 -5.32
C PRO A 148 -17.92 4.99 -3.85
N LEU A 149 -17.63 3.77 -3.41
CA LEU A 149 -17.19 3.52 -2.06
C LEU A 149 -15.81 4.14 -1.76
N LEU A 150 -14.92 4.22 -2.75
CA LEU A 150 -13.62 4.87 -2.61
C LEU A 150 -13.77 6.37 -2.40
N GLY A 151 -14.55 7.03 -3.23
CA GLY A 151 -14.81 8.47 -3.14
C GLY A 151 -15.38 8.87 -1.78
N ASP A 152 -16.42 8.16 -1.32
CA ASP A 152 -17.06 8.39 -0.01
C ASP A 152 -16.08 8.18 1.15
N LEU A 153 -15.28 7.11 1.12
CA LEU A 153 -14.29 6.85 2.17
C LEU A 153 -13.23 7.94 2.24
N LEU A 154 -12.65 8.33 1.09
CA LEU A 154 -11.63 9.37 1.04
C LEU A 154 -12.16 10.71 1.54
N GLN A 155 -13.37 11.10 1.15
CA GLN A 155 -14.00 12.33 1.61
C GLN A 155 -14.26 12.31 3.13
N ARG A 156 -14.76 11.19 3.67
CA ARG A 156 -14.98 11.05 5.11
C ARG A 156 -13.67 11.06 5.90
N LEU A 157 -12.64 10.39 5.43
CA LEU A 157 -11.31 10.41 6.05
C LEU A 157 -10.68 11.80 5.98
N ALA A 158 -10.84 12.52 4.87
CA ALA A 158 -10.36 13.89 4.72
C ALA A 158 -11.16 14.90 5.57
N GLY A 159 -12.46 14.68 5.77
CA GLY A 159 -13.36 15.54 6.56
C GLY A 159 -13.42 15.20 8.05
N GLY A 160 -13.17 13.95 8.43
CA GLY A 160 -13.42 13.43 9.78
C GLY A 160 -12.55 13.98 10.93
N ALA A 161 -11.54 14.81 10.63
CA ALA A 161 -10.80 15.56 11.66
C ALA A 161 -11.41 16.94 11.95
N ALA A 162 -12.55 17.29 11.37
CA ALA A 162 -13.18 18.61 11.54
C ALA A 162 -14.00 18.76 12.85
N THR A 163 -14.01 17.74 13.73
CA THR A 163 -14.82 17.83 14.97
C THR A 163 -14.07 18.44 16.16
N THR A 164 -12.82 18.87 15.98
CA THR A 164 -12.13 19.74 16.95
C THR A 164 -11.74 21.05 16.27
N ALA A 165 -12.74 21.87 15.98
CA ALA A 165 -12.48 23.29 15.69
C ALA A 165 -11.82 23.92 16.93
N PRO A 166 -10.70 24.66 16.80
CA PRO A 166 -10.19 25.43 17.90
C PRO A 166 -11.26 26.46 18.30
N LYS A 167 -11.74 26.38 19.51
CA LYS A 167 -12.64 27.39 20.10
C LYS A 167 -11.97 28.74 19.91
N GLY A 168 -12.57 29.62 19.14
CA GLY A 168 -12.10 30.99 18.91
C GLY A 168 -11.81 31.71 20.23
N PRO A 169 -11.03 32.82 20.22
CA PRO A 169 -10.63 33.51 21.41
C PRO A 169 -11.87 34.02 22.15
N GLY A 170 -12.03 33.49 23.37
CA GLY A 170 -13.19 33.75 24.22
C GLY A 170 -13.32 35.21 24.63
N ALA A 171 -14.55 35.65 24.80
CA ALA A 171 -14.94 36.87 25.42
C ALA A 171 -14.34 37.01 26.86
N PRO A 172 -14.12 38.23 27.37
CA PRO A 172 -13.41 38.47 28.61
C PRO A 172 -14.16 37.92 29.81
N LYS A 173 -13.42 37.19 30.68
CA LYS A 173 -13.90 36.70 31.98
C LYS A 173 -14.09 37.85 32.95
N GLY A 174 -15.30 37.94 33.53
CA GLY A 174 -15.54 38.70 34.74
C GLY A 174 -14.85 38.06 35.96
N PRO A 175 -14.52 38.83 37.02
CA PRO A 175 -13.79 38.32 38.16
C PRO A 175 -14.70 37.57 39.13
N GLY A 176 -14.31 36.35 39.51
CA GLY A 176 -14.77 35.66 40.69
C GLY A 176 -15.44 34.31 40.50
N ALA A 177 -14.65 33.23 40.51
CA ALA A 177 -15.06 31.92 41.05
C ALA A 177 -13.82 31.06 41.33
N ALA A 178 -13.79 30.49 42.55
CA ALA A 178 -12.69 29.76 43.15
C ALA A 178 -12.31 28.46 42.38
N GLU A 179 -11.02 28.17 42.41
CA GLU A 179 -10.42 26.92 41.90
C GLU A 179 -10.80 25.75 42.82
N GLY A 180 -11.49 24.74 42.23
CA GLY A 180 -11.65 23.42 42.81
C GLY A 180 -10.75 22.42 42.04
N PRO A 181 -10.14 21.41 42.71
CA PRO A 181 -9.19 20.50 42.07
C PRO A 181 -9.89 19.41 41.27
N GLY A 182 -9.41 19.18 40.05
CA GLY A 182 -9.48 17.90 39.38
C GLY A 182 -10.75 17.58 38.59
N ALA A 183 -10.88 18.15 37.40
CA ALA A 183 -11.67 17.50 36.36
C ALA A 183 -10.69 16.79 35.43
N ALA A 184 -10.61 15.45 35.54
CA ALA A 184 -10.04 14.61 34.51
C ALA A 184 -10.83 14.89 33.23
N GLU A 185 -10.15 15.33 32.18
CA GLU A 185 -10.72 15.46 30.86
C GLU A 185 -11.16 14.05 30.39
N GLY A 186 -12.46 13.77 30.54
CA GLY A 186 -13.09 12.59 30.00
C GLY A 186 -13.01 12.63 28.49
N ARG A 187 -12.17 11.79 27.88
CA ARG A 187 -12.30 11.45 26.47
C ARG A 187 -13.71 10.91 26.29
N GLY A 188 -14.50 11.60 25.46
CA GLY A 188 -15.90 11.23 25.23
C GLY A 188 -16.01 9.79 24.73
N ALA A 189 -16.97 9.03 25.25
CA ALA A 189 -17.22 7.63 24.88
C ALA A 189 -17.46 7.42 23.36
N GLY A 190 -17.68 8.49 22.57
CA GLY A 190 -17.82 8.48 21.13
C GLY A 190 -16.50 8.42 20.35
N GLU A 191 -15.35 8.71 20.99
CA GLU A 191 -14.03 8.67 20.33
C GLU A 191 -13.33 7.32 20.50
N SER A 192 -13.81 6.49 21.42
CA SER A 192 -13.26 5.15 21.64
C SER A 192 -13.55 4.24 20.45
N GLY A 193 -12.49 3.76 19.78
CA GLY A 193 -12.56 2.88 18.61
C GLY A 193 -12.58 3.59 17.25
N MET A 194 -12.70 4.91 17.19
CA MET A 194 -12.67 5.65 15.91
C MET A 194 -11.33 5.52 15.20
N GLU A 195 -10.24 5.39 15.94
CA GLU A 195 -8.91 5.17 15.38
C GLU A 195 -8.83 3.85 14.63
N ILE A 196 -9.34 2.75 15.19
CA ILE A 196 -9.37 1.47 14.49
C ILE A 196 -10.29 1.50 13.28
N VAL A 197 -11.40 2.25 13.33
CA VAL A 197 -12.29 2.44 12.19
C VAL A 197 -11.56 3.19 11.06
N ALA A 198 -10.84 4.26 11.37
CA ALA A 198 -10.06 5.02 10.40
C ALA A 198 -8.98 4.14 9.74
N VAL A 199 -8.26 3.33 10.53
CA VAL A 199 -7.27 2.36 10.03
C VAL A 199 -7.92 1.40 9.03
N ARG A 200 -9.04 0.78 9.37
CA ARG A 200 -9.75 -0.17 8.48
C ARG A 200 -10.34 0.50 7.24
N ALA A 201 -10.87 1.72 7.39
CA ALA A 201 -11.35 2.51 6.27
C ALA A 201 -10.20 2.86 5.29
N PHE A 202 -9.01 3.18 5.81
CA PHE A 202 -7.84 3.47 5.00
C PHE A 202 -7.31 2.22 4.27
N GLU A 203 -7.30 1.07 4.93
CA GLU A 203 -6.97 -0.22 4.30
C GLU A 203 -7.92 -0.53 3.14
N LEU A 204 -9.23 -0.35 3.36
CA LEU A 204 -10.24 -0.55 2.33
C LEU A 204 -10.08 0.45 1.18
N ALA A 205 -9.88 1.73 1.48
CA ALA A 205 -9.64 2.77 0.47
C ALA A 205 -8.42 2.42 -0.41
N PHE A 206 -7.34 1.91 0.18
CA PHE A 206 -6.16 1.49 -0.56
C PHE A 206 -6.45 0.33 -1.53
N VAL A 207 -7.17 -0.70 -1.09
CA VAL A 207 -7.55 -1.84 -1.96
C VAL A 207 -8.43 -1.37 -3.11
N LEU A 208 -9.41 -0.51 -2.83
CA LEU A 208 -10.29 0.07 -3.85
C LEU A 208 -9.52 0.97 -4.82
N ALA A 209 -8.57 1.76 -4.33
CA ALA A 209 -7.70 2.58 -5.14
C ALA A 209 -6.83 1.75 -6.09
N LEU A 210 -6.23 0.66 -5.59
CA LEU A 210 -5.49 -0.28 -6.44
C LEU A 210 -6.38 -0.93 -7.49
N ARG A 211 -7.60 -1.32 -7.13
CA ARG A 211 -8.58 -1.90 -8.07
C ARG A 211 -8.93 -0.89 -9.17
N ALA A 212 -9.28 0.32 -8.79
CA ALA A 212 -9.61 1.38 -9.73
C ALA A 212 -8.40 1.77 -10.60
N ALA A 213 -7.21 1.89 -10.02
CA ALA A 213 -5.99 2.17 -10.76
C ALA A 213 -5.69 1.09 -11.80
N LEU A 214 -5.78 -0.18 -11.41
CA LEU A 214 -5.55 -1.30 -12.33
C LEU A 214 -6.58 -1.36 -13.46
N ALA A 215 -7.84 -0.97 -13.19
CA ALA A 215 -8.87 -0.88 -14.21
C ALA A 215 -8.62 0.25 -15.23
N ASN A 216 -7.97 1.33 -14.79
CA ASN A 216 -7.71 2.54 -15.59
C ASN A 216 -6.27 2.63 -16.14
N LEU A 217 -5.38 1.69 -15.78
CA LEU A 217 -4.04 1.64 -16.36
C LEU A 217 -4.12 1.47 -17.89
N ALA A 218 -3.25 2.18 -18.60
CA ALA A 218 -3.15 2.03 -20.04
C ALA A 218 -2.79 0.58 -20.42
N ASP A 219 -3.32 0.10 -21.54
CA ASP A 219 -3.06 -1.27 -22.06
C ASP A 219 -1.57 -1.56 -22.31
N GLY A 220 -0.75 -0.51 -22.30
CA GLY A 220 0.72 -0.60 -22.43
C GLY A 220 1.44 -1.14 -21.22
N GLU A 221 0.86 -1.12 -20.03
CA GLU A 221 1.54 -1.55 -18.81
C GLU A 221 1.76 -3.06 -18.76
N PRO A 222 3.01 -3.51 -18.50
CA PRO A 222 3.35 -4.94 -18.54
C PRO A 222 2.49 -5.79 -17.61
N VAL A 223 2.19 -5.30 -16.41
CA VAL A 223 1.38 -6.00 -15.41
C VAL A 223 -0.04 -6.25 -15.90
N LEU A 224 -0.67 -5.26 -16.56
CA LEU A 224 -2.01 -5.42 -17.11
C LEU A 224 -2.03 -6.37 -18.31
N ARG A 225 -1.04 -6.25 -19.18
CA ARG A 225 -0.91 -7.19 -20.31
C ARG A 225 -0.78 -8.63 -19.84
N ALA A 226 -0.05 -8.86 -18.73
CA ALA A 226 0.06 -10.17 -18.13
C ALA A 226 -1.28 -10.67 -17.57
N LEU A 227 -2.00 -9.81 -16.82
CA LEU A 227 -3.28 -10.14 -16.20
C LEU A 227 -4.39 -10.37 -17.22
N ARG A 228 -4.45 -9.55 -18.28
CA ARG A 228 -5.47 -9.63 -19.33
C ARG A 228 -5.17 -10.71 -20.40
N HIS A 229 -3.96 -11.25 -20.44
CA HIS A 229 -3.61 -12.33 -21.38
C HIS A 229 -4.21 -13.66 -20.87
N PRO A 230 -5.21 -14.26 -21.54
CA PRO A 230 -5.96 -15.38 -20.99
C PRO A 230 -5.07 -16.54 -20.54
N ALA A 231 -4.10 -16.95 -21.36
CA ALA A 231 -3.20 -18.04 -21.04
C ALA A 231 -2.24 -17.71 -19.89
N ILE A 232 -1.68 -16.49 -19.86
CA ILE A 232 -0.75 -16.07 -18.80
C ILE A 232 -1.52 -15.79 -17.50
N GLY A 233 -2.71 -15.19 -17.57
CA GLY A 233 -3.60 -15.00 -16.43
C GLY A 233 -3.97 -16.34 -15.77
N ALA A 234 -4.34 -17.35 -16.55
CA ALA A 234 -4.62 -18.71 -16.04
C ALA A 234 -3.41 -19.32 -15.32
N ALA A 235 -2.22 -19.20 -15.89
CA ALA A 235 -0.99 -19.70 -15.26
C ALA A 235 -0.64 -18.92 -13.98
N LEU A 236 -0.83 -17.60 -13.97
CA LEU A 236 -0.61 -16.76 -12.78
C LEU A 236 -1.59 -17.13 -11.66
N LEU A 237 -2.86 -17.33 -11.98
CA LEU A 237 -3.87 -17.79 -11.04
C LEU A 237 -3.53 -19.17 -10.49
N ALA A 238 -3.12 -20.12 -11.35
CA ALA A 238 -2.69 -21.45 -10.93
C ALA A 238 -1.51 -21.39 -9.96
N VAL A 239 -0.49 -20.59 -10.26
CA VAL A 239 0.66 -20.37 -9.37
C VAL A 239 0.23 -19.73 -8.06
N GLN A 240 -0.70 -18.77 -8.09
CA GLN A 240 -1.13 -18.05 -6.90
C GLN A 240 -1.95 -18.93 -5.95
N THR A 241 -2.86 -19.73 -6.47
CA THR A 241 -3.82 -20.52 -5.66
C THR A 241 -3.34 -21.93 -5.39
N ARG A 242 -2.59 -22.54 -6.31
CA ARG A 242 -2.14 -23.94 -6.27
C ARG A 242 -0.62 -24.08 -6.22
N TYR A 243 0.09 -23.10 -5.61
CA TYR A 243 1.56 -23.05 -5.53
C TYR A 243 2.22 -24.32 -4.95
N ALA A 244 1.52 -25.06 -4.07
CA ALA A 244 2.05 -26.26 -3.45
C ALA A 244 2.11 -27.48 -4.37
N GLU A 245 1.37 -27.45 -5.49
CA GLU A 245 1.37 -28.55 -6.46
C GLU A 245 2.74 -28.72 -7.17
N PRO A 246 3.05 -29.91 -7.67
CA PRO A 246 4.33 -30.18 -8.34
C PRO A 246 4.32 -29.60 -9.78
N TRP A 247 4.30 -28.27 -9.87
CA TRP A 247 4.35 -27.54 -11.11
C TRP A 247 5.70 -27.69 -11.82
N THR A 248 5.65 -27.89 -13.12
CA THR A 248 6.76 -27.75 -14.04
C THR A 248 6.40 -26.76 -15.14
N VAL A 249 7.36 -26.33 -15.94
CA VAL A 249 7.07 -25.41 -17.07
C VAL A 249 6.07 -26.05 -18.03
N GLU A 250 6.18 -27.37 -18.26
CA GLU A 250 5.28 -28.14 -19.12
C GLU A 250 3.84 -28.16 -18.59
N ARG A 251 3.67 -28.38 -17.26
CA ARG A 251 2.34 -28.39 -16.64
C ARG A 251 1.70 -27.01 -16.66
N LEU A 252 2.48 -25.94 -16.38
CA LEU A 252 1.99 -24.57 -16.48
C LEU A 252 1.65 -24.18 -17.92
N ALA A 253 2.43 -24.64 -18.89
CA ALA A 253 2.14 -24.43 -20.31
C ALA A 253 0.85 -25.14 -20.74
N ALA A 254 0.63 -26.37 -20.27
CA ALA A 254 -0.62 -27.11 -20.51
C ALA A 254 -1.82 -26.40 -19.88
N GLU A 255 -1.71 -25.91 -18.64
CA GLU A 255 -2.74 -25.09 -17.97
C GLU A 255 -3.08 -23.83 -18.77
N ALA A 256 -2.05 -23.23 -19.38
CA ALA A 256 -2.19 -22.04 -20.24
C ALA A 256 -2.66 -22.37 -21.68
N GLY A 257 -2.84 -23.64 -22.04
CA GLY A 257 -3.19 -24.06 -23.41
C GLY A 257 -2.11 -23.71 -24.44
N MET A 258 -0.83 -23.69 -24.05
CA MET A 258 0.29 -23.27 -24.89
C MET A 258 1.37 -24.36 -25.00
N SER A 259 2.19 -24.32 -26.06
CA SER A 259 3.42 -25.08 -26.08
C SER A 259 4.42 -24.57 -25.04
N ARG A 260 5.29 -25.45 -24.52
CA ARG A 260 6.29 -25.10 -23.50
C ARG A 260 7.14 -23.88 -23.87
N SER A 261 7.65 -23.85 -25.11
CA SER A 261 8.53 -22.77 -25.59
C SER A 261 7.77 -21.43 -25.73
N ALA A 262 6.59 -21.47 -26.34
CA ALA A 262 5.74 -20.28 -26.49
C ALA A 262 5.30 -19.71 -25.13
N PHE A 263 4.90 -20.59 -24.20
CA PHE A 263 4.53 -20.22 -22.85
C PHE A 263 5.69 -19.54 -22.12
N ALA A 264 6.88 -20.18 -22.05
CA ALA A 264 8.02 -19.64 -21.33
C ALA A 264 8.48 -18.27 -21.89
N ALA A 265 8.48 -18.10 -23.20
CA ALA A 265 8.81 -16.84 -23.86
C ALA A 265 7.78 -15.75 -23.56
N THR A 266 6.48 -16.06 -23.71
CA THR A 266 5.39 -15.11 -23.47
C THR A 266 5.31 -14.72 -22.00
N PHE A 267 5.42 -15.69 -21.08
CA PHE A 267 5.44 -15.43 -19.64
C PHE A 267 6.58 -14.48 -19.26
N ARG A 268 7.82 -14.77 -19.72
CA ARG A 268 8.97 -13.90 -19.43
C ARG A 268 8.79 -12.49 -19.99
N ARG A 269 8.25 -12.38 -21.21
CA ARG A 269 8.01 -11.07 -21.86
C ARG A 269 6.97 -10.24 -21.11
N LEU A 270 5.89 -10.85 -20.60
CA LEU A 270 4.78 -10.14 -19.95
C LEU A 270 4.98 -9.96 -18.43
N VAL A 271 5.56 -10.96 -17.75
CA VAL A 271 5.74 -10.96 -16.29
C VAL A 271 7.12 -10.46 -15.87
N GLY A 272 8.08 -10.44 -16.80
CA GLY A 272 9.47 -10.01 -16.54
C GLY A 272 10.36 -11.10 -15.92
N ASP A 273 9.82 -12.27 -15.58
CA ASP A 273 10.56 -13.35 -14.90
C ASP A 273 10.21 -14.72 -15.50
N SER A 274 10.97 -15.76 -15.14
CA SER A 274 10.64 -17.13 -15.56
C SER A 274 9.49 -17.71 -14.73
N PRO A 275 8.66 -18.62 -15.32
CA PRO A 275 7.53 -19.23 -14.59
C PRO A 275 7.94 -19.90 -13.28
N MET A 276 9.07 -20.65 -13.29
CA MET A 276 9.54 -21.36 -12.10
C MET A 276 10.10 -20.44 -11.02
N ARG A 277 10.71 -19.33 -11.41
CA ARG A 277 11.16 -18.32 -10.44
C ARG A 277 9.97 -17.61 -9.80
N HIS A 278 8.93 -17.32 -10.57
CA HIS A 278 7.66 -16.76 -10.08
C HIS A 278 6.98 -17.72 -9.08
N LEU A 279 6.91 -19.01 -9.40
CA LEU A 279 6.42 -20.05 -8.48
C LEU A 279 7.25 -20.12 -7.20
N THR A 280 8.59 -20.09 -7.32
CA THR A 280 9.47 -20.10 -6.15
C THR A 280 9.23 -18.87 -5.28
N ALA A 281 9.08 -17.70 -5.88
CA ALA A 281 8.74 -16.46 -5.16
C ALA A 281 7.46 -16.64 -4.34
N ARG A 282 6.38 -17.17 -4.95
CA ARG A 282 5.11 -17.40 -4.25
C ARG A 282 5.24 -18.40 -3.10
N ARG A 283 5.98 -19.50 -3.32
CA ARG A 283 6.27 -20.50 -2.27
C ARG A 283 7.04 -19.91 -1.10
N MET A 284 8.06 -19.09 -1.38
CA MET A 284 8.89 -18.45 -0.34
C MET A 284 8.13 -17.40 0.46
N GLN A 285 7.21 -16.68 -0.18
CA GLN A 285 6.28 -15.78 0.52
C GLN A 285 5.40 -16.53 1.52
N GLU A 286 4.76 -17.61 1.07
CA GLU A 286 3.90 -18.40 1.95
C GLU A 286 4.69 -19.08 3.07
N ALA A 287 5.92 -19.54 2.77
CA ALA A 287 6.81 -20.08 3.78
C ALA A 287 7.17 -19.05 4.85
N ALA A 288 7.51 -17.83 4.44
CA ALA A 288 7.82 -16.73 5.35
C ALA A 288 6.61 -16.41 6.26
N ARG A 289 5.41 -16.40 5.68
CA ARG A 289 4.15 -16.21 6.42
C ARG A 289 3.95 -17.31 7.46
N LEU A 290 4.02 -18.57 7.05
CA LEU A 290 3.83 -19.72 7.95
C LEU A 290 4.86 -19.73 9.09
N LEU A 291 6.11 -19.34 8.79
CA LEU A 291 7.16 -19.24 9.79
C LEU A 291 6.93 -18.13 10.82
N SER A 292 6.36 -16.99 10.39
CA SER A 292 6.10 -15.85 11.28
C SER A 292 4.81 -15.99 12.09
N GLU A 293 3.79 -16.68 11.54
CA GLU A 293 2.45 -16.68 12.12
C GLU A 293 2.08 -18.00 12.81
N THR A 294 2.90 -19.02 12.65
CA THR A 294 2.60 -20.34 13.18
C THR A 294 3.81 -21.01 13.85
N GLY A 295 3.55 -21.85 14.85
CA GLY A 295 4.55 -22.72 15.47
C GLY A 295 4.89 -23.98 14.65
N LEU A 296 4.51 -24.06 13.36
CA LEU A 296 4.72 -25.27 12.55
C LEU A 296 6.22 -25.62 12.43
N ALA A 297 6.53 -26.90 12.56
CA ALA A 297 7.88 -27.39 12.31
C ALA A 297 8.32 -27.13 10.85
N HIS A 298 9.60 -26.88 10.61
CA HIS A 298 10.14 -26.52 9.30
C HIS A 298 9.83 -27.54 8.21
N HIS A 299 9.83 -28.85 8.54
CA HIS A 299 9.44 -29.90 7.59
C HIS A 299 7.96 -29.84 7.19
N SER A 300 7.09 -29.38 8.10
CA SER A 300 5.67 -29.19 7.82
C SER A 300 5.46 -27.95 6.94
N VAL A 301 6.19 -26.88 7.20
CA VAL A 301 6.19 -25.69 6.33
C VAL A 301 6.68 -26.07 4.93
N ALA A 302 7.82 -26.78 4.81
CA ALA A 302 8.36 -27.23 3.54
C ALA A 302 7.30 -27.98 2.69
N ARG A 303 6.62 -28.97 3.28
CA ARG A 303 5.57 -29.74 2.59
C ARG A 303 4.38 -28.86 2.17
N ARG A 304 3.92 -27.96 3.04
CA ARG A 304 2.79 -27.05 2.74
C ARG A 304 3.06 -26.11 1.58
N VAL A 305 4.34 -25.76 1.35
CA VAL A 305 4.72 -24.90 0.24
C VAL A 305 5.27 -25.69 -0.97
N GLY A 306 5.04 -27.00 -1.02
CA GLY A 306 5.33 -27.84 -2.19
C GLY A 306 6.78 -28.28 -2.32
N TYR A 307 7.53 -28.38 -1.18
CA TYR A 307 8.86 -28.98 -1.16
C TYR A 307 8.80 -30.38 -0.56
N HIS A 308 9.34 -31.37 -1.28
CA HIS A 308 9.44 -32.75 -0.82
C HIS A 308 10.65 -32.97 0.10
N SER A 309 11.69 -32.13 -0.01
CA SER A 309 12.91 -32.18 0.79
C SER A 309 13.04 -30.97 1.69
N THR A 310 13.18 -31.19 3.00
CA THR A 310 13.45 -30.12 3.98
C THR A 310 14.78 -29.42 3.69
N VAL A 311 15.79 -30.15 3.22
CA VAL A 311 17.09 -29.59 2.86
C VAL A 311 16.94 -28.66 1.66
N GLY A 312 16.25 -29.11 0.60
CA GLY A 312 15.97 -28.27 -0.59
C GLY A 312 15.18 -27.01 -0.24
N PHE A 313 14.22 -27.13 0.68
CA PHE A 313 13.48 -25.98 1.20
C PHE A 313 14.39 -24.99 1.94
N HIS A 314 15.24 -25.48 2.87
CA HIS A 314 16.15 -24.61 3.61
C HIS A 314 17.11 -23.84 2.71
N LEU A 315 17.67 -24.50 1.70
CA LEU A 315 18.56 -23.85 0.72
C LEU A 315 17.83 -22.78 -0.07
N ALA A 316 16.65 -23.10 -0.62
CA ALA A 316 15.84 -22.16 -1.37
C ALA A 316 15.40 -20.95 -0.52
N PHE A 317 14.98 -21.20 0.74
CA PHE A 317 14.56 -20.14 1.66
C PHE A 317 15.71 -19.21 2.02
N LYS A 318 16.89 -19.76 2.35
CA LYS A 318 18.09 -18.95 2.64
C LYS A 318 18.54 -18.16 1.43
N GLN A 319 18.52 -18.75 0.23
CA GLN A 319 18.85 -18.05 -1.01
C GLN A 319 17.89 -16.88 -1.28
N TRP A 320 16.62 -17.03 -0.92
CA TRP A 320 15.57 -16.05 -1.19
C TRP A 320 15.55 -14.91 -0.15
N HIS A 321 15.65 -15.24 1.14
CA HIS A 321 15.51 -14.29 2.25
C HIS A 321 16.82 -13.90 2.93
N GLY A 322 17.94 -14.50 2.55
CA GLY A 322 19.24 -14.27 3.20
C GLY A 322 19.40 -14.97 4.55
N LEU A 323 18.32 -15.47 5.14
CA LEU A 323 18.27 -16.13 6.46
C LEU A 323 17.75 -17.56 6.32
N THR A 324 18.20 -18.45 7.19
CA THR A 324 17.58 -19.78 7.32
C THR A 324 16.16 -19.66 7.89
N PRO A 325 15.26 -20.64 7.67
CA PRO A 325 13.93 -20.66 8.26
C PRO A 325 13.90 -20.44 9.76
N GLY A 326 14.89 -21.03 10.49
CA GLY A 326 14.99 -20.87 11.94
C GLY A 326 15.44 -19.48 12.38
N GLU A 327 16.40 -18.87 11.67
CA GLU A 327 16.83 -17.49 11.92
C GLU A 327 15.70 -16.50 11.61
N TYR A 328 14.99 -16.71 10.51
CA TYR A 328 13.87 -15.88 10.10
C TYR A 328 12.75 -15.86 11.15
N ARG A 329 12.39 -17.02 11.72
CA ARG A 329 11.39 -17.13 12.79
C ARG A 329 11.82 -16.33 14.01
N ARG A 330 13.05 -16.51 14.49
CA ARG A 330 13.55 -15.82 15.69
C ARG A 330 13.55 -14.29 15.57
N VAL A 331 13.90 -13.77 14.41
CA VAL A 331 13.90 -12.31 14.17
C VAL A 331 12.49 -11.72 14.18
N ARG A 332 11.45 -12.54 13.95
CA ARG A 332 10.05 -12.10 13.91
C ARG A 332 9.27 -12.35 15.20
N GLU A 333 9.84 -13.09 16.14
CA GLU A 333 9.29 -13.35 17.48
C GLU A 333 9.69 -12.27 18.50
N VAL A 334 10.60 -11.37 18.14
CA VAL A 334 11.04 -10.18 18.89
C VAL A 334 10.32 -8.95 18.37
#